data_85b73946c6e5a15a4ff84d15e29c2d27
#
_entry.id   85b73946c6e5a15a4ff84d15e29c2d27
#
_cell.length_a   1.000
_cell.length_b   1.000
_cell.length_c   1.000
_cell.angle_alpha   90.00
_cell.angle_beta   90.00
_cell.angle_gamma   90.00
#
_symmetry.space_group_name_H-M   'P 1'
#
loop_
_entity.id
_entity.type
_entity.pdbx_description
1 polymer ?
#
loop_
_entity_poly.entity_id
_entity_poly.type
_entity_poly.pdbx_seq_one_letter_code
_entity_poly.pdbx_strand_id
1 'polypeptide(L)'
;QGAPSRPRELDAKIEQRNRDRYAGRPEVRTPKTFPGAEQEGERLQKVLARAGLGSRRACEELIEQARVEVNGEVVLEQGRRVDVHKDEIKVDGLTVAAQSYLFFALNKPAGVVSSMEDPDGRQCLGDYVTNRETRLFHVGRLDTETEGILLLTNHGELAHRLTHPKYGVKKTYLAAIQGPLPRDLGKRLKDGIPLEDGYARADHFRVVENTGKNYLVEVTLHEGRKHIVRRMLAEAGFPVERLVRTSFGPIPLGDQKSGWLRRLTNTEVGMLMREVGL
;
A
#
# COMPACT_ATOMS: atom_id res chain seq x y z
N GLN A 1 -29.96 3.35 -9.68
CA GLN A 1 -29.58 2.78 -10.97
C GLN A 1 -28.18 2.19 -10.80
N GLY A 2 -28.07 0.85 -10.90
CA GLY A 2 -26.82 0.14 -10.75
C GLY A 2 -25.81 0.51 -11.83
N ALA A 3 -24.52 0.48 -11.51
CA ALA A 3 -23.46 0.66 -12.48
C ALA A 3 -23.66 -0.31 -13.67
N PRO A 4 -23.37 0.10 -14.91
CA PRO A 4 -23.53 -0.77 -16.06
C PRO A 4 -22.73 -2.06 -15.86
N SER A 5 -23.38 -3.20 -16.11
CA SER A 5 -22.73 -4.51 -16.01
C SER A 5 -21.56 -4.57 -16.96
N ARG A 6 -20.37 -4.78 -16.42
CA ARG A 6 -19.14 -4.91 -17.20
C ARG A 6 -19.10 -6.29 -17.89
N PRO A 7 -18.50 -6.39 -19.07
CA PRO A 7 -18.35 -7.68 -19.73
C PRO A 7 -17.57 -8.66 -18.83
N ARG A 8 -18.20 -9.78 -18.47
CA ARG A 8 -17.57 -10.84 -17.65
C ARG A 8 -16.26 -11.33 -18.24
N GLU A 9 -16.14 -11.32 -19.57
CA GLU A 9 -14.90 -11.69 -20.27
C GLU A 9 -13.73 -10.77 -19.95
N LEU A 10 -13.96 -9.47 -19.82
CA LEU A 10 -12.90 -8.53 -19.49
C LEU A 10 -12.43 -8.71 -18.05
N ASP A 11 -13.37 -8.97 -17.13
CA ASP A 11 -13.06 -9.26 -15.73
C ASP A 11 -12.22 -10.52 -15.61
N ALA A 12 -12.62 -11.60 -16.28
CA ALA A 12 -11.89 -12.85 -16.31
C ALA A 12 -10.47 -12.68 -16.91
N LYS A 13 -10.32 -11.87 -17.93
CA LYS A 13 -9.02 -11.59 -18.55
C LYS A 13 -8.10 -10.78 -17.64
N ILE A 14 -8.62 -9.81 -16.90
CA ILE A 14 -7.83 -9.05 -15.94
C ILE A 14 -7.37 -9.98 -14.80
N GLU A 15 -8.25 -10.81 -14.27
CA GLU A 15 -7.91 -11.77 -13.23
C GLU A 15 -6.90 -12.82 -13.72
N GLN A 16 -7.09 -13.35 -14.93
CA GLN A 16 -6.17 -14.29 -15.53
C GLN A 16 -4.79 -13.65 -15.75
N ARG A 17 -4.76 -12.42 -16.25
CA ARG A 17 -3.51 -11.69 -16.48
C ARG A 17 -2.76 -11.40 -15.18
N ASN A 18 -3.49 -11.08 -14.12
CA ASN A 18 -2.88 -10.93 -12.80
C ASN A 18 -2.29 -12.24 -12.31
N ARG A 19 -3.00 -13.35 -12.49
CA ARG A 19 -2.48 -14.69 -12.17
C ARG A 19 -1.22 -15.03 -12.97
N ASP A 20 -1.27 -14.85 -14.29
CA ASP A 20 -0.16 -15.18 -15.19
C ASP A 20 1.08 -14.33 -14.91
N ARG A 21 0.90 -13.08 -14.57
CA ARG A 21 1.99 -12.16 -14.25
C ARG A 21 2.79 -12.60 -13.03
N TYR A 22 2.13 -13.21 -12.07
CA TYR A 22 2.76 -13.64 -10.82
C TYR A 22 2.95 -15.16 -10.74
N ALA A 23 2.31 -15.92 -11.63
CA ALA A 23 2.58 -17.33 -11.79
C ALA A 23 4.02 -17.55 -12.30
N GLY A 24 4.81 -18.32 -11.59
CA GLY A 24 6.19 -18.60 -11.97
C GLY A 24 7.22 -17.57 -11.55
N ARG A 25 6.83 -16.50 -10.86
CA ARG A 25 7.82 -15.79 -10.06
C ARG A 25 8.23 -16.72 -8.92
N PRO A 26 9.54 -16.95 -8.74
CA PRO A 26 9.97 -17.69 -7.56
C PRO A 26 9.33 -16.99 -6.36
N GLU A 27 8.72 -17.76 -5.47
CA GLU A 27 8.42 -17.25 -4.14
C GLU A 27 9.66 -16.50 -3.71
N VAL A 28 9.53 -15.21 -3.46
CA VAL A 28 10.61 -14.47 -2.85
C VAL A 28 10.77 -15.10 -1.48
N ARG A 29 11.61 -16.14 -1.44
CA ARG A 29 11.98 -16.74 -0.16
C ARG A 29 12.58 -15.61 0.63
N THR A 30 11.89 -15.24 1.66
CA THR A 30 12.39 -14.32 2.65
C THR A 30 13.76 -14.82 3.03
N PRO A 31 14.85 -14.06 2.80
CA PRO A 31 16.03 -14.35 3.55
C PRO A 31 15.59 -14.34 5.01
N LYS A 32 15.81 -15.40 5.73
CA LYS A 32 15.49 -15.47 7.17
C LYS A 32 16.17 -14.35 7.97
N THR A 33 17.12 -13.66 7.34
CA THR A 33 17.83 -12.51 7.87
C THR A 33 18.07 -11.52 6.73
N PHE A 34 17.57 -10.30 6.89
CA PHE A 34 18.03 -9.19 6.05
C PHE A 34 19.47 -8.87 6.39
N PRO A 35 20.31 -8.48 5.40
CA PRO A 35 21.61 -7.88 5.73
C PRO A 35 21.36 -6.69 6.67
N GLY A 36 21.84 -6.76 7.91
CA GLY A 36 21.55 -5.80 8.97
C GLY A 36 20.40 -6.16 9.90
N ALA A 37 19.67 -7.25 9.65
CA ALA A 37 18.63 -7.79 10.54
C ALA A 37 19.17 -8.68 11.65
N GLU A 38 20.48 -8.78 11.78
CA GLU A 38 21.15 -9.38 12.93
C GLU A 38 20.85 -8.64 14.24
N GLN A 39 20.31 -7.43 14.15
CA GLN A 39 19.71 -6.72 15.26
C GLN A 39 18.19 -7.00 15.25
N GLU A 40 17.83 -8.17 15.74
CA GLU A 40 16.41 -8.51 15.93
C GLU A 40 15.75 -7.52 16.89
N GLY A 41 14.53 -7.14 16.55
CA GLY A 41 13.71 -6.27 17.38
C GLY A 41 13.64 -4.81 16.91
N GLU A 42 12.90 -4.04 17.66
CA GLU A 42 12.67 -2.61 17.44
C GLU A 42 13.40 -1.79 18.52
N ARG A 43 13.75 -0.57 18.20
CA ARG A 43 14.31 0.35 19.20
C ARG A 43 13.31 0.62 20.31
N LEU A 44 13.75 0.54 21.55
CA LEU A 44 12.90 0.68 22.74
C LEU A 44 12.13 2.00 22.74
N GLN A 45 12.75 3.13 22.43
CA GLN A 45 12.08 4.43 22.37
C GLN A 45 10.95 4.46 21.33
N LYS A 46 11.10 3.75 20.23
CA LYS A 46 10.07 3.63 19.19
C LYS A 46 8.86 2.83 19.71
N VAL A 47 9.12 1.74 20.42
CA VAL A 47 8.08 0.92 21.04
C VAL A 47 7.31 1.72 22.10
N LEU A 48 7.99 2.45 22.96
CA LEU A 48 7.39 3.29 23.98
C LEU A 48 6.53 4.40 23.40
N ALA A 49 7.02 5.08 22.35
CA ALA A 49 6.27 6.13 21.66
C ALA A 49 4.99 5.57 21.02
N ARG A 50 5.06 4.42 20.38
CA ARG A 50 3.90 3.73 19.82
C ARG A 50 2.89 3.32 20.87
N ALA A 51 3.34 3.00 22.05
CA ALA A 51 2.47 2.68 23.21
C ALA A 51 1.82 3.91 23.87
N GLY A 52 2.10 5.10 23.36
CA GLY A 52 1.46 6.33 23.82
C GLY A 52 2.18 7.04 24.97
N LEU A 53 3.43 6.70 25.26
CA LEU A 53 4.20 7.29 26.38
C LEU A 53 4.89 8.63 26.03
N GLY A 54 4.64 9.15 24.86
CA GLY A 54 5.18 10.43 24.39
C GLY A 54 5.87 10.32 23.04
N SER A 55 6.56 11.38 22.61
CA SER A 55 7.40 11.38 21.43
C SER A 55 8.60 10.45 21.61
N ARG A 56 9.28 10.07 20.52
CA ARG A 56 10.53 9.29 20.60
C ARG A 56 11.55 9.97 21.52
N ARG A 57 11.68 11.28 21.43
CA ARG A 57 12.58 12.07 22.27
C ARG A 57 12.18 12.04 23.75
N ALA A 58 10.90 12.17 24.04
CA ALA A 58 10.40 12.03 25.41
C ALA A 58 10.65 10.62 25.98
N CYS A 59 10.53 9.60 25.13
CA CYS A 59 10.83 8.21 25.52
C CYS A 59 12.33 7.97 25.73
N GLU A 60 13.21 8.62 24.97
CA GLU A 60 14.64 8.62 25.23
C GLU A 60 14.97 9.21 26.60
N GLU A 61 14.29 10.28 26.99
CA GLU A 61 14.41 10.87 28.33
C GLU A 61 13.97 9.91 29.44
N LEU A 62 12.90 9.15 29.24
CA LEU A 62 12.46 8.10 30.19
C LEU A 62 13.55 7.06 30.41
N ILE A 63 14.25 6.65 29.35
CA ILE A 63 15.37 5.70 29.43
C ILE A 63 16.55 6.31 30.21
N GLU A 64 16.92 7.54 29.91
CA GLU A 64 18.00 8.27 30.64
C GLU A 64 17.70 8.41 32.12
N GLN A 65 16.43 8.58 32.48
CA GLN A 65 15.97 8.71 33.89
C GLN A 65 15.87 7.38 34.60
N ALA A 66 16.30 6.27 34.00
CA ALA A 66 16.26 4.91 34.58
C ALA A 66 14.83 4.44 34.94
N ARG A 67 13.83 4.91 34.20
CA ARG A 67 12.41 4.61 34.45
C ARG A 67 11.90 3.41 33.65
N VAL A 68 12.73 2.87 32.75
CA VAL A 68 12.33 1.79 31.83
C VAL A 68 13.05 0.51 32.17
N GLU A 69 12.29 -0.57 32.33
CA GLU A 69 12.78 -1.92 32.57
C GLU A 69 12.42 -2.84 31.40
N VAL A 70 13.35 -3.71 31.02
CA VAL A 70 13.11 -4.79 30.06
C VAL A 70 13.47 -6.11 30.75
N ASN A 71 12.50 -7.00 30.87
CA ASN A 71 12.65 -8.30 31.53
C ASN A 71 13.22 -8.18 32.96
N GLY A 72 12.81 -7.16 33.70
CA GLY A 72 13.21 -6.92 35.07
C GLY A 72 14.53 -6.16 35.25
N GLU A 73 15.21 -5.82 34.16
CA GLU A 73 16.47 -5.04 34.19
C GLU A 73 16.24 -3.60 33.74
N VAL A 74 16.75 -2.65 34.50
CA VAL A 74 16.71 -1.22 34.14
C VAL A 74 17.60 -0.97 32.92
N VAL A 75 17.02 -0.35 31.90
CA VAL A 75 17.74 0.02 30.67
C VAL A 75 18.18 1.47 30.78
N LEU A 76 19.48 1.70 30.69
CA LEU A 76 20.11 3.04 30.69
C LEU A 76 20.66 3.42 29.31
N GLU A 77 20.82 2.45 28.43
CA GLU A 77 21.45 2.62 27.13
C GLU A 77 20.46 3.11 26.10
N GLN A 78 20.84 4.10 25.32
CA GLN A 78 20.10 4.45 24.09
C GLN A 78 20.40 3.41 23.02
N GLY A 79 19.40 3.10 22.19
CA GLY A 79 19.55 2.13 21.12
C GLY A 79 19.28 0.67 21.50
N ARG A 80 18.84 0.40 22.73
CA ARG A 80 18.36 -0.94 23.12
C ARG A 80 17.24 -1.38 22.18
N ARG A 81 17.32 -2.61 21.70
CA ARG A 81 16.28 -3.25 20.90
C ARG A 81 15.50 -4.26 21.71
N VAL A 82 14.21 -4.33 21.44
CA VAL A 82 13.28 -5.21 22.14
C VAL A 82 12.38 -5.94 21.14
N ASP A 83 11.96 -7.15 21.50
CA ASP A 83 10.92 -7.89 20.80
C ASP A 83 9.61 -7.75 21.60
N VAL A 84 8.63 -7.07 21.02
CA VAL A 84 7.35 -6.79 21.70
C VAL A 84 6.55 -8.06 22.02
N HIS A 85 6.86 -9.18 21.38
CA HIS A 85 6.18 -10.46 21.59
C HIS A 85 6.84 -11.31 22.68
N LYS A 86 8.10 -11.05 23.02
CA LYS A 86 8.88 -11.84 23.96
C LYS A 86 9.30 -11.06 25.19
N ASP A 87 9.60 -9.77 25.03
CA ASP A 87 10.14 -8.95 26.09
C ASP A 87 9.03 -8.27 26.89
N GLU A 88 9.14 -8.33 28.22
CA GLU A 88 8.28 -7.59 29.12
C GLU A 88 8.89 -6.21 29.38
N ILE A 89 8.17 -5.16 28.97
CA ILE A 89 8.58 -3.77 29.11
C ILE A 89 7.75 -3.12 30.20
N LYS A 90 8.43 -2.48 31.16
CA LYS A 90 7.78 -1.71 32.23
C LYS A 90 8.33 -0.29 32.24
N VAL A 91 7.46 0.66 32.52
CA VAL A 91 7.80 2.05 32.81
C VAL A 91 7.21 2.41 34.16
N ASP A 92 8.05 2.88 35.09
CA ASP A 92 7.67 3.16 36.47
C ASP A 92 6.98 1.96 37.15
N GLY A 93 7.41 0.75 36.84
CA GLY A 93 6.85 -0.49 37.40
C GLY A 93 5.55 -0.97 36.74
N LEU A 94 5.01 -0.24 35.77
CA LEU A 94 3.77 -0.62 35.06
C LEU A 94 4.10 -1.25 33.72
N THR A 95 3.47 -2.39 33.43
CA THR A 95 3.64 -3.08 32.13
C THR A 95 3.10 -2.24 30.99
N VAL A 96 3.92 -2.11 29.95
CA VAL A 96 3.58 -1.37 28.72
C VAL A 96 3.00 -2.34 27.70
N ALA A 97 1.77 -2.11 27.28
CA ALA A 97 1.14 -2.85 26.18
C ALA A 97 1.51 -2.16 24.87
N ALA A 98 2.55 -2.64 24.20
CA ALA A 98 2.91 -2.16 22.87
C ALA A 98 2.04 -2.83 21.82
N GLN A 99 1.42 -2.02 20.95
CA GLN A 99 0.67 -2.55 19.83
C GLN A 99 1.65 -3.02 18.75
N SER A 100 1.45 -4.24 18.26
CA SER A 100 2.15 -4.72 17.08
C SER A 100 1.72 -3.94 15.85
N TYR A 101 2.64 -3.69 14.93
CA TYR A 101 2.27 -3.13 13.63
C TYR A 101 1.48 -4.15 12.82
N LEU A 102 0.39 -3.69 12.25
CA LEU A 102 -0.48 -4.47 11.38
C LEU A 102 -0.42 -3.90 9.95
N PHE A 103 -0.34 -4.79 8.98
CA PHE A 103 -0.29 -4.44 7.56
C PHE A 103 -1.17 -5.40 6.78
N PHE A 104 -2.11 -4.84 6.05
CA PHE A 104 -3.04 -5.60 5.21
C PHE A 104 -3.07 -5.06 3.80
N ALA A 105 -3.36 -5.92 2.86
CA ALA A 105 -3.71 -5.57 1.48
C ALA A 105 -5.15 -5.98 1.21
N LEU A 106 -5.96 -5.01 0.83
CA LEU A 106 -7.31 -5.23 0.36
C LEU A 106 -7.32 -5.19 -1.16
N ASN A 107 -8.01 -6.13 -1.81
CA ASN A 107 -8.42 -5.93 -3.19
C ASN A 107 -9.76 -5.18 -3.18
N LYS A 108 -9.67 -3.85 -3.27
CA LYS A 108 -10.83 -2.98 -3.20
C LYS A 108 -11.72 -3.17 -4.43
N PRO A 109 -13.00 -3.53 -4.27
CA PRO A 109 -13.95 -3.56 -5.37
C PRO A 109 -14.28 -2.16 -5.89
N ALA A 110 -14.80 -2.08 -7.11
CA ALA A 110 -15.45 -0.88 -7.61
C ALA A 110 -16.71 -0.55 -6.77
N GLY A 111 -16.99 0.73 -6.61
CA GLY A 111 -18.13 1.19 -5.83
C GLY A 111 -17.87 1.36 -4.34
N VAL A 112 -16.69 0.96 -3.86
CA VAL A 112 -16.29 1.10 -2.45
C VAL A 112 -15.53 2.40 -2.25
N VAL A 113 -15.96 3.21 -1.30
CA VAL A 113 -15.35 4.50 -0.97
C VAL A 113 -14.05 4.29 -0.18
N SER A 114 -12.99 4.97 -0.57
CA SER A 114 -11.69 4.95 0.13
C SER A 114 -11.72 5.81 1.41
N SER A 115 -12.56 5.39 2.34
CA SER A 115 -12.72 5.99 3.66
C SER A 115 -13.04 4.89 4.65
N MET A 116 -12.67 5.09 5.91
CA MET A 116 -12.98 4.12 6.97
C MET A 116 -14.44 4.22 7.41
N GLU A 117 -15.07 5.37 7.21
CA GLU A 117 -16.48 5.62 7.49
C GLU A 117 -17.10 6.42 6.35
N ASP A 118 -18.36 6.17 6.04
CA ASP A 118 -19.09 6.95 5.06
C ASP A 118 -20.42 7.45 5.66
N PRO A 119 -20.57 8.76 5.87
CA PRO A 119 -21.80 9.33 6.44
C PRO A 119 -23.03 9.13 5.56
N ASP A 120 -22.85 8.93 4.26
CA ASP A 120 -23.95 8.66 3.31
C ASP A 120 -24.34 7.18 3.24
N GLY A 121 -23.76 6.33 4.07
CA GLY A 121 -24.07 4.90 4.14
C GLY A 121 -23.57 4.07 2.96
N ARG A 122 -22.68 4.61 2.12
CA ARG A 122 -22.09 3.86 1.02
C ARG A 122 -21.11 2.83 1.56
N GLN A 123 -20.92 1.73 0.82
CA GLN A 123 -19.91 0.74 1.16
C GLN A 123 -18.52 1.38 1.17
N CYS A 124 -17.77 1.18 2.25
CA CYS A 124 -16.48 1.80 2.46
C CYS A 124 -15.43 0.80 2.99
N LEU A 125 -14.18 1.23 3.11
CA LEU A 125 -13.07 0.38 3.59
C LEU A 125 -13.32 -0.17 4.99
N GLY A 126 -13.95 0.60 5.86
CA GLY A 126 -14.26 0.18 7.22
C GLY A 126 -15.07 -1.10 7.30
N ASP A 127 -15.93 -1.36 6.32
CA ASP A 127 -16.78 -2.55 6.26
C ASP A 127 -15.95 -3.85 6.15
N TYR A 128 -14.72 -3.78 5.67
CA TYR A 128 -13.81 -4.93 5.52
C TYR A 128 -12.97 -5.23 6.76
N VAL A 129 -12.98 -4.34 7.75
CA VAL A 129 -12.13 -4.43 8.95
C VAL A 129 -12.89 -4.26 10.27
N THR A 130 -14.19 -4.51 10.26
CA THR A 130 -15.13 -4.23 11.38
C THR A 130 -14.81 -4.95 12.69
N ASN A 131 -14.16 -6.11 12.64
CA ASN A 131 -13.88 -6.95 13.82
C ASN A 131 -12.46 -6.78 14.36
N ARG A 132 -11.80 -5.65 14.05
CA ARG A 132 -10.43 -5.37 14.50
C ARG A 132 -10.44 -4.49 15.76
N GLU A 133 -9.74 -4.92 16.79
CA GLU A 133 -9.54 -4.13 18.02
C GLU A 133 -8.62 -2.93 17.75
N THR A 134 -7.62 -3.12 16.90
CA THR A 134 -6.67 -2.07 16.52
C THR A 134 -7.21 -1.22 15.39
N ARG A 135 -7.18 0.09 15.59
CA ARG A 135 -7.55 1.04 14.53
C ARG A 135 -6.59 0.97 13.36
N LEU A 136 -7.14 0.70 12.19
CA LEU A 136 -6.43 0.72 10.92
C LEU A 136 -6.80 1.98 10.12
N PHE A 137 -5.87 2.46 9.31
CA PHE A 137 -6.13 3.50 8.32
C PHE A 137 -5.55 3.11 6.97
N HIS A 138 -6.11 3.69 5.93
CA HIS A 138 -5.73 3.39 4.56
C HIS A 138 -4.47 4.15 4.14
N VAL A 139 -3.63 3.50 3.34
CA VAL A 139 -2.43 4.09 2.75
C VAL A 139 -2.79 4.64 1.38
N GLY A 140 -3.00 5.94 1.31
CA GLY A 140 -3.49 6.60 0.11
C GLY A 140 -4.96 6.30 -0.16
N ARG A 141 -5.36 6.56 -1.40
CA ARG A 141 -6.74 6.42 -1.83
C ARG A 141 -6.80 5.80 -3.22
N LEU A 142 -7.86 5.05 -3.45
CA LEU A 142 -8.33 4.71 -4.80
C LEU A 142 -9.69 5.38 -5.00
N ASP A 143 -9.94 5.85 -6.21
CA ASP A 143 -11.26 6.39 -6.57
C ASP A 143 -12.33 5.33 -6.36
N THR A 144 -13.56 5.74 -6.09
CA THR A 144 -14.67 4.82 -5.81
C THR A 144 -14.80 3.74 -6.89
N GLU A 145 -14.68 4.12 -8.15
CA GLU A 145 -14.79 3.19 -9.28
C GLU A 145 -13.48 2.46 -9.64
N THR A 146 -12.38 2.80 -9.01
CA THR A 146 -11.10 2.13 -9.23
C THR A 146 -10.96 0.94 -8.30
N GLU A 147 -10.52 -0.17 -8.86
CA GLU A 147 -10.32 -1.44 -8.15
C GLU A 147 -8.85 -1.67 -7.84
N GLY A 148 -8.58 -2.66 -7.03
CA GLY A 148 -7.26 -3.20 -6.85
C GLY A 148 -6.67 -3.00 -5.48
N ILE A 149 -5.36 -3.14 -5.40
CA ILE A 149 -4.64 -3.16 -4.13
C ILE A 149 -4.70 -1.82 -3.41
N LEU A 150 -5.16 -1.87 -2.17
CA LEU A 150 -5.12 -0.76 -1.21
C LEU A 150 -4.57 -1.29 0.11
N LEU A 151 -3.54 -0.65 0.62
CA LEU A 151 -2.91 -1.06 1.87
C LEU A 151 -3.61 -0.41 3.07
N LEU A 152 -3.71 -1.17 4.15
CA LEU A 152 -4.24 -0.74 5.44
C LEU A 152 -3.20 -1.04 6.52
N THR A 153 -2.99 -0.11 7.44
CA THR A 153 -2.00 -0.25 8.50
C THR A 153 -2.34 0.59 9.73
N ASN A 154 -1.74 0.27 10.85
CA ASN A 154 -1.70 1.14 12.03
C ASN A 154 -0.35 1.87 12.18
N HIS A 155 0.55 1.76 11.20
CA HIS A 155 1.85 2.41 11.20
C HIS A 155 1.79 3.76 10.48
N GLY A 156 1.55 4.85 11.22
CA GLY A 156 1.31 6.18 10.66
C GLY A 156 2.47 6.75 9.86
N GLU A 157 3.69 6.60 10.34
CA GLU A 157 4.88 7.13 9.65
C GLU A 157 5.12 6.43 8.32
N LEU A 158 4.99 5.10 8.28
CA LEU A 158 5.13 4.34 7.04
C LEU A 158 4.03 4.71 6.04
N ALA A 159 2.78 4.79 6.49
CA ALA A 159 1.67 5.22 5.64
C ALA A 159 1.91 6.60 5.04
N HIS A 160 2.38 7.55 5.84
CA HIS A 160 2.70 8.90 5.38
C HIS A 160 3.81 8.90 4.31
N ARG A 161 4.91 8.20 4.55
CA ARG A 161 6.02 8.11 3.60
C ARG A 161 5.64 7.41 2.30
N LEU A 162 4.84 6.35 2.38
CA LEU A 162 4.38 5.62 1.20
C LEU A 162 3.50 6.47 0.28
N THR A 163 2.84 7.48 0.81
CA THR A 163 1.94 8.37 0.05
C THR A 163 2.55 9.72 -0.29
N HIS A 164 3.61 10.12 0.40
CA HIS A 164 4.24 11.42 0.15
C HIS A 164 5.02 11.42 -1.18
N PRO A 165 4.83 12.43 -2.05
CA PRO A 165 5.47 12.48 -3.36
C PRO A 165 6.99 12.40 -3.34
N LYS A 166 7.62 12.86 -2.26
CA LYS A 166 9.08 12.83 -2.08
C LYS A 166 9.69 11.45 -2.28
N TYR A 167 8.97 10.39 -1.88
CA TYR A 167 9.50 9.02 -1.93
C TYR A 167 9.25 8.32 -3.26
N GLY A 168 8.39 8.88 -4.10
CA GLY A 168 8.16 8.42 -5.47
C GLY A 168 7.82 6.93 -5.58
N VAL A 169 7.02 6.40 -4.67
CA VAL A 169 6.63 4.99 -4.68
C VAL A 169 5.82 4.68 -5.94
N LYS A 170 6.27 3.70 -6.70
CA LYS A 170 5.63 3.33 -7.97
C LYS A 170 4.34 2.55 -7.75
N LYS A 171 3.34 2.84 -8.57
CA LYS A 171 2.07 2.12 -8.63
C LYS A 171 1.85 1.67 -10.06
N THR A 172 1.36 0.45 -10.21
CA THR A 172 1.06 -0.11 -11.53
C THR A 172 -0.43 -0.38 -11.65
N TYR A 173 -0.98 -0.01 -12.80
CA TYR A 173 -2.40 -0.15 -13.11
C TYR A 173 -2.61 -0.94 -14.38
N LEU A 174 -3.70 -1.71 -14.43
CA LEU A 174 -4.27 -2.21 -15.67
C LEU A 174 -5.49 -1.37 -16.00
N ALA A 175 -5.53 -0.87 -17.23
CA ALA A 175 -6.64 -0.07 -17.74
C ALA A 175 -7.25 -0.74 -18.97
N ALA A 176 -8.57 -0.84 -18.98
CA ALA A 176 -9.34 -1.25 -20.14
C ALA A 176 -9.75 0.00 -20.92
N ILE A 177 -9.34 0.07 -22.15
CA ILE A 177 -9.61 1.18 -23.08
C ILE A 177 -10.04 0.65 -24.46
N GLN A 178 -10.65 1.49 -25.26
CA GLN A 178 -10.99 1.13 -26.63
C GLN A 178 -9.94 1.65 -27.60
N GLY A 179 -9.58 0.79 -28.55
CA GLY A 179 -8.65 1.12 -29.64
C GLY A 179 -9.37 1.51 -30.94
N PRO A 180 -8.62 1.62 -32.01
CA PRO A 180 -7.19 1.28 -32.14
C PRO A 180 -6.26 2.27 -31.44
N LEU A 181 -5.09 1.80 -31.00
CA LEU A 181 -4.09 2.64 -30.34
C LEU A 181 -3.01 3.07 -31.35
N PRO A 182 -2.60 4.36 -31.33
CA PRO A 182 -1.46 4.80 -32.11
C PRO A 182 -0.17 4.18 -31.58
N ARG A 183 0.79 3.92 -32.47
CA ARG A 183 2.07 3.31 -32.10
C ARG A 183 2.89 4.15 -31.13
N ASP A 184 2.71 5.47 -31.16
CA ASP A 184 3.43 6.43 -30.33
C ASP A 184 2.78 6.71 -28.98
N LEU A 185 1.67 6.05 -28.65
CA LEU A 185 0.94 6.31 -27.39
C LEU A 185 1.85 6.13 -26.17
N GLY A 186 2.61 5.05 -26.11
CA GLY A 186 3.56 4.81 -25.01
C GLY A 186 4.60 5.91 -24.87
N LYS A 187 5.13 6.39 -25.99
CA LYS A 187 6.08 7.51 -26.00
C LYS A 187 5.44 8.80 -25.50
N ARG A 188 4.23 9.11 -25.96
CA ARG A 188 3.49 10.29 -25.53
C ARG A 188 3.23 10.28 -24.02
N LEU A 189 2.85 9.13 -23.46
CA LEU A 189 2.61 8.98 -22.03
C LEU A 189 3.89 9.13 -21.21
N LYS A 190 5.01 8.62 -21.71
CA LYS A 190 6.31 8.77 -21.05
C LYS A 190 6.89 10.18 -21.18
N ASP A 191 6.71 10.84 -22.30
CA ASP A 191 7.16 12.22 -22.52
C ASP A 191 6.34 13.22 -21.70
N GLY A 192 5.10 12.92 -21.45
CA GLY A 192 4.19 13.71 -20.63
C GLY A 192 2.93 14.17 -21.36
N ILE A 193 1.82 14.02 -20.69
CA ILE A 193 0.50 14.48 -21.12
C ILE A 193 0.17 15.76 -20.36
N PRO A 194 -0.12 16.88 -21.05
CA PRO A 194 -0.49 18.12 -20.36
C PRO A 194 -1.89 18.01 -19.76
N LEU A 195 -1.98 18.23 -18.46
CA LEU A 195 -3.22 18.33 -17.70
C LEU A 195 -3.34 19.74 -17.13
N GLU A 196 -4.52 20.11 -16.61
CA GLU A 196 -4.75 21.42 -16.01
C GLU A 196 -3.78 21.73 -14.86
N ASP A 197 -3.42 20.72 -14.09
CA ASP A 197 -2.53 20.81 -12.94
C ASP A 197 -1.08 20.40 -13.22
N GLY A 198 -0.67 20.41 -14.48
CA GLY A 198 0.69 20.12 -14.90
C GLY A 198 0.80 18.80 -15.68
N TYR A 199 2.00 18.56 -16.22
CA TYR A 199 2.29 17.35 -16.97
C TYR A 199 2.20 16.10 -16.11
N ALA A 200 1.58 15.05 -16.68
CA ALA A 200 1.57 13.71 -16.13
C ALA A 200 2.42 12.77 -16.99
N ARG A 201 3.31 12.03 -16.35
CA ARG A 201 4.23 11.12 -17.04
C ARG A 201 4.09 9.70 -16.52
N ALA A 202 4.05 8.75 -17.44
CA ALA A 202 4.18 7.34 -17.09
C ALA A 202 5.66 6.95 -17.06
N ASP A 203 6.04 6.16 -16.05
CA ASP A 203 7.36 5.53 -16.00
C ASP A 203 7.44 4.34 -16.95
N HIS A 204 6.30 3.65 -17.13
CA HIS A 204 6.19 2.48 -17.99
C HIS A 204 4.79 2.41 -18.59
N PHE A 205 4.73 1.96 -19.84
CA PHE A 205 3.50 1.69 -20.57
C PHE A 205 3.71 0.49 -21.49
N ARG A 206 2.73 -0.42 -21.50
CA ARG A 206 2.69 -1.47 -22.52
C ARG A 206 1.26 -1.94 -22.78
N VAL A 207 1.02 -2.42 -23.99
CA VAL A 207 -0.20 -3.13 -24.35
C VAL A 207 -0.06 -4.56 -23.86
N VAL A 208 -0.97 -4.99 -23.03
CA VAL A 208 -0.95 -6.30 -22.40
C VAL A 208 -1.77 -7.29 -23.20
N GLU A 209 -2.92 -6.85 -23.69
CA GLU A 209 -3.85 -7.67 -24.45
C GLU A 209 -4.66 -6.80 -25.43
N ASN A 210 -5.04 -7.39 -26.53
CA ASN A 210 -5.81 -6.74 -27.60
C ASN A 210 -6.81 -7.76 -28.16
N THR A 211 -8.09 -7.40 -28.13
CA THR A 211 -9.19 -8.21 -28.72
C THR A 211 -9.96 -7.41 -29.79
N GLY A 212 -9.20 -6.80 -30.72
CA GLY A 212 -9.79 -5.94 -31.77
C GLY A 212 -10.03 -4.53 -31.28
N LYS A 213 -11.23 -4.25 -30.77
CA LYS A 213 -11.59 -2.91 -30.26
C LYS A 213 -11.21 -2.68 -28.81
N ASN A 214 -11.06 -3.74 -28.02
CA ASN A 214 -10.78 -3.66 -26.59
C ASN A 214 -9.30 -3.92 -26.34
N TYR A 215 -8.67 -2.98 -25.66
CA TYR A 215 -7.27 -3.04 -25.27
C TYR A 215 -7.14 -3.08 -23.75
N LEU A 216 -6.24 -3.90 -23.27
CA LEU A 216 -5.80 -3.90 -21.90
C LEU A 216 -4.37 -3.39 -21.86
N VAL A 217 -4.16 -2.27 -21.17
CA VAL A 217 -2.86 -1.60 -21.08
C VAL A 217 -2.38 -1.53 -19.64
N GLU A 218 -1.07 -1.61 -19.49
CA GLU A 218 -0.40 -1.48 -18.20
C GLU A 218 0.33 -0.15 -18.13
N VAL A 219 0.06 0.60 -17.07
CA VAL A 219 0.65 1.92 -16.83
C VAL A 219 1.27 1.94 -15.44
N THR A 220 2.53 2.30 -15.35
CA THR A 220 3.23 2.51 -14.08
C THR A 220 3.60 3.98 -13.94
N LEU A 221 3.35 4.54 -12.77
CA LEU A 221 3.72 5.91 -12.42
C LEU A 221 4.08 6.03 -10.94
N HIS A 222 4.72 7.13 -10.56
CA HIS A 222 5.19 7.36 -9.19
C HIS A 222 4.57 8.60 -8.55
N GLU A 223 3.45 9.03 -9.04
CA GLU A 223 2.68 10.13 -8.46
C GLU A 223 1.24 9.69 -8.15
N GLY A 224 0.53 10.48 -7.38
CA GLY A 224 -0.79 10.14 -6.91
C GLY A 224 -1.81 11.28 -6.99
N ARG A 225 -1.64 12.25 -7.91
CA ARG A 225 -2.66 13.29 -8.11
C ARG A 225 -4.02 12.68 -8.40
N LYS A 226 -5.08 13.34 -7.97
CA LYS A 226 -6.46 12.86 -8.08
C LYS A 226 -6.80 12.45 -9.52
N HIS A 227 -7.30 11.23 -9.70
CA HIS A 227 -7.71 10.63 -10.97
C HIS A 227 -6.62 10.63 -12.06
N ILE A 228 -5.35 10.59 -11.67
CA ILE A 228 -4.24 10.86 -12.58
C ILE A 228 -4.20 9.91 -13.79
N VAL A 229 -4.37 8.61 -13.59
CA VAL A 229 -4.33 7.64 -14.70
C VAL A 229 -5.53 7.83 -15.63
N ARG A 230 -6.74 8.01 -15.07
CA ARG A 230 -7.96 8.26 -15.83
C ARG A 230 -7.86 9.53 -16.66
N ARG A 231 -7.38 10.62 -16.06
CA ARG A 231 -7.21 11.91 -16.74
C ARG A 231 -6.15 11.84 -17.83
N MET A 232 -5.04 11.19 -17.56
CA MET A 232 -3.93 11.08 -18.50
C MET A 232 -4.34 10.30 -19.75
N LEU A 233 -5.00 9.16 -19.58
CA LEU A 233 -5.47 8.36 -20.71
C LEU A 233 -6.62 9.04 -21.47
N ALA A 234 -7.55 9.67 -20.76
CA ALA A 234 -8.62 10.44 -21.40
C ALA A 234 -8.10 11.61 -22.23
N GLU A 235 -7.12 12.36 -21.71
CA GLU A 235 -6.48 13.47 -22.43
C GLU A 235 -5.69 12.98 -23.65
N ALA A 236 -5.11 11.79 -23.57
CA ALA A 236 -4.46 11.14 -24.71
C ALA A 236 -5.45 10.61 -25.77
N GLY A 237 -6.76 10.68 -25.49
CA GLY A 237 -7.82 10.26 -26.41
C GLY A 237 -8.44 8.89 -26.07
N PHE A 238 -8.12 8.30 -24.94
CA PHE A 238 -8.52 6.93 -24.55
C PHE A 238 -9.16 6.89 -23.16
N PRO A 239 -10.46 7.23 -23.04
CA PRO A 239 -11.18 7.14 -21.76
C PRO A 239 -11.11 5.73 -21.18
N VAL A 240 -10.91 5.64 -19.89
CA VAL A 240 -10.78 4.36 -19.18
C VAL A 240 -12.14 3.80 -18.84
N GLU A 241 -12.42 2.56 -19.26
CA GLU A 241 -13.66 1.84 -18.93
C GLU A 241 -13.57 1.11 -17.59
N ARG A 242 -12.38 0.52 -17.31
CA ARG A 242 -12.09 -0.16 -16.05
C ARG A 242 -10.63 0.07 -15.67
N LEU A 243 -10.39 0.33 -14.39
CA LEU A 243 -9.05 0.58 -13.85
C LEU A 243 -8.84 -0.26 -12.61
N VAL A 244 -7.72 -1.00 -12.60
CA VAL A 244 -7.33 -1.84 -11.48
C VAL A 244 -5.88 -1.55 -11.12
N ARG A 245 -5.63 -1.16 -9.86
CA ARG A 245 -4.25 -1.06 -9.39
C ARG A 245 -3.73 -2.45 -9.05
N THR A 246 -2.72 -2.90 -9.78
CA THR A 246 -2.18 -4.26 -9.69
C THR A 246 -0.95 -4.38 -8.82
N SER A 247 -0.29 -3.25 -8.52
CA SER A 247 0.78 -3.22 -7.53
C SER A 247 0.90 -1.86 -6.87
N PHE A 248 1.32 -1.89 -5.63
CA PHE A 248 1.69 -0.71 -4.85
C PHE A 248 3.13 -0.90 -4.38
N GLY A 249 4.07 -0.14 -4.96
CA GLY A 249 5.48 -0.39 -4.75
C GLY A 249 5.84 -1.85 -5.05
N PRO A 250 6.50 -2.54 -4.12
CA PRO A 250 6.87 -3.94 -4.30
C PRO A 250 5.73 -4.93 -4.03
N ILE A 251 4.56 -4.47 -3.57
CA ILE A 251 3.46 -5.34 -3.18
C ILE A 251 2.51 -5.57 -4.34
N PRO A 252 2.40 -6.81 -4.85
CA PRO A 252 1.50 -7.15 -5.92
C PRO A 252 0.09 -7.47 -5.41
N LEU A 253 -0.91 -7.20 -6.23
CA LEU A 253 -2.26 -7.71 -6.04
C LEU A 253 -2.30 -9.23 -6.21
N GLY A 254 -1.56 -9.74 -7.20
CA GLY A 254 -1.54 -11.17 -7.51
C GLY A 254 -2.90 -11.68 -7.95
N ASP A 255 -3.26 -12.83 -7.45
CA ASP A 255 -4.55 -13.52 -7.71
C ASP A 255 -5.58 -13.29 -6.60
N GLN A 256 -5.33 -12.33 -5.72
CA GLN A 256 -6.25 -12.01 -4.63
C GLN A 256 -7.62 -11.61 -5.18
N LYS A 257 -8.66 -12.28 -4.70
CA LYS A 257 -10.04 -12.04 -5.15
C LYS A 257 -10.56 -10.68 -4.69
N SER A 258 -11.47 -10.11 -5.48
CA SER A 258 -12.16 -8.85 -5.14
C SER A 258 -12.84 -8.94 -3.77
N GLY A 259 -12.62 -7.92 -2.95
CA GLY A 259 -13.17 -7.84 -1.59
C GLY A 259 -12.38 -8.61 -0.52
N TRP A 260 -11.32 -9.30 -0.90
CA TRP A 260 -10.53 -10.06 0.05
C TRP A 260 -9.45 -9.20 0.68
N LEU A 261 -9.26 -9.42 1.97
CA LEU A 261 -8.22 -8.82 2.80
C LEU A 261 -7.17 -9.89 3.14
N ARG A 262 -5.90 -9.58 2.93
CA ARG A 262 -4.80 -10.44 3.37
C ARG A 262 -3.81 -9.69 4.24
N ARG A 263 -3.22 -10.38 5.19
CA ARG A 263 -2.10 -9.85 5.95
C ARG A 263 -0.82 -9.89 5.12
N LEU A 264 -0.05 -8.81 5.13
CA LEU A 264 1.27 -8.79 4.50
C LEU A 264 2.24 -9.70 5.25
N THR A 265 3.13 -10.33 4.51
CA THR A 265 4.25 -11.06 5.10
C THR A 265 5.28 -10.10 5.68
N ASN A 266 6.10 -10.59 6.61
CA ASN A 266 7.20 -9.78 7.17
C ASN A 266 8.16 -9.30 6.08
N THR A 267 8.37 -10.10 5.03
CA THR A 267 9.18 -9.71 3.87
C THR A 267 8.58 -8.52 3.14
N GLU A 268 7.30 -8.57 2.87
CA GLU A 268 6.59 -7.49 2.18
C GLU A 268 6.65 -6.20 3.00
N VAL A 269 6.45 -6.28 4.31
CA VAL A 269 6.59 -5.12 5.21
C VAL A 269 8.01 -4.56 5.17
N GLY A 270 9.02 -5.41 5.23
CA GLY A 270 10.42 -5.01 5.12
C GLY A 270 10.74 -4.34 3.78
N MET A 271 10.18 -4.84 2.69
CA MET A 271 10.34 -4.25 1.36
C MET A 271 9.70 -2.85 1.29
N LEU A 272 8.51 -2.67 1.88
CA LEU A 272 7.86 -1.35 1.96
C LEU A 272 8.67 -0.36 2.78
N MET A 273 9.17 -0.78 3.93
CA MET A 273 10.00 0.07 4.78
C MET A 273 11.28 0.51 4.06
N ARG A 274 11.91 -0.39 3.35
CA ARG A 274 13.13 -0.11 2.58
C ARG A 274 12.88 0.89 1.45
N GLU A 275 11.74 0.83 0.77
CA GLU A 275 11.35 1.78 -0.27
C GLU A 275 11.37 3.23 0.21
N VAL A 276 11.10 3.46 1.46
CA VAL A 276 10.93 4.81 2.05
C VAL A 276 11.96 5.13 3.13
N GLY A 277 13.03 4.35 3.21
CA GLY A 277 14.17 4.62 4.09
C GLY A 277 13.89 4.39 5.58
N LEU A 278 13.02 3.46 5.89
CA LEU A 278 12.72 3.05 7.28
C LEU A 278 13.41 1.74 7.69
#